data_9a848dc241cf0d9dd048eeddcd5c5bd5
#
_entry.id   9a848dc241cf0d9dd048eeddcd5c5bd5
#
_cell.length_a   1.000
_cell.length_b   1.000
_cell.length_c   1.000
_cell.angle_alpha   90.00
_cell.angle_beta   90.00
_cell.angle_gamma   90.00
#
_symmetry.space_group_name_H-M   'P 1'
#
loop_
_entity.id
_entity.type
_entity.pdbx_description
1 polymer ?
#
loop_
_entity_poly.entity_id
_entity_poly.type
_entity_poly.pdbx_seq_one_letter_code
_entity_poly.pdbx_strand_id
1 'polypeptide(L)'
;MKLIIATRKSQLALWQSEHVAQILKNTHQIEVLLEGFKTKGDVLLDSPLAKIGGKGLFTKELEESMLRKEAHLAVHSLKDVPSFFPQGLVLAAVSKREQSNDAMLSQNYKDFLSLPKGAKIGTTSVRRKMQLLLLRPDLEIISLRGNVNSRIEKLKNNEFDAIILAMAGIKRLNLDKQVNFVYEFSKDELIPAASQGALGIESINDEKILKLLKCLNDENALIETSIEREFIATLEGGCQVPIGINAELLGDEICVRAVLGLPDGSKILKDKRMIKKNDFKGFGESLAKEFIAKGAKELLKKAESML
;
A
#
# COMPACT_ATOMS: atom_id res chain seq x y z
N MET A 1 -1.39 -3.44 -32.54
CA MET A 1 -2.33 -3.01 -31.50
C MET A 1 -1.65 -1.99 -30.63
N LYS A 2 -2.37 -0.96 -30.17
CA LYS A 2 -1.84 0.10 -29.33
C LYS A 2 -2.59 0.07 -28.01
N LEU A 3 -1.87 0.04 -26.87
CA LEU A 3 -2.43 0.18 -25.54
C LEU A 3 -2.11 1.54 -24.94
N ILE A 4 -3.03 2.08 -24.15
CA ILE A 4 -2.85 3.34 -23.42
C ILE A 4 -3.01 3.04 -21.94
N ILE A 5 -1.99 3.40 -21.15
CA ILE A 5 -1.96 3.26 -19.68
C ILE A 5 -2.27 4.63 -19.09
N ALA A 6 -3.36 4.75 -18.35
CA ALA A 6 -3.62 5.89 -17.50
C ALA A 6 -2.70 5.86 -16.28
N THR A 7 -2.01 6.96 -15.99
CA THR A 7 -1.06 7.04 -14.87
C THR A 7 -1.13 8.40 -14.18
N ARG A 8 -0.76 8.44 -12.89
CA ARG A 8 -0.54 9.71 -12.19
C ARG A 8 0.80 10.31 -12.58
N LYS A 9 0.96 11.63 -12.41
CA LYS A 9 2.20 12.36 -12.76
C LYS A 9 3.29 12.29 -11.68
N SER A 10 3.07 11.60 -10.54
CA SER A 10 4.12 11.43 -9.54
C SER A 10 5.20 10.48 -10.06
N GLN A 11 6.47 10.72 -9.66
CA GLN A 11 7.61 9.94 -10.14
C GLN A 11 7.44 8.43 -9.89
N LEU A 12 6.89 8.05 -8.72
CA LEU A 12 6.63 6.64 -8.42
C LEU A 12 5.56 6.04 -9.34
N ALA A 13 4.48 6.77 -9.63
CA ALA A 13 3.42 6.27 -10.51
C ALA A 13 3.91 6.15 -11.95
N LEU A 14 4.70 7.10 -12.44
CA LEU A 14 5.32 7.03 -13.76
C LEU A 14 6.25 5.81 -13.86
N TRP A 15 7.14 5.62 -12.90
CA TRP A 15 8.02 4.44 -12.85
C TRP A 15 7.22 3.13 -12.90
N GLN A 16 6.12 3.03 -12.12
CA GLN A 16 5.27 1.84 -12.09
C GLN A 16 4.63 1.57 -13.46
N SER A 17 4.11 2.60 -14.11
CA SER A 17 3.48 2.49 -15.42
C SER A 17 4.49 2.21 -16.54
N GLU A 18 5.67 2.80 -16.50
CA GLU A 18 6.77 2.53 -17.41
C GLU A 18 7.27 1.09 -17.29
N HIS A 19 7.38 0.58 -16.07
CA HIS A 19 7.77 -0.81 -15.80
C HIS A 19 6.78 -1.80 -16.43
N VAL A 20 5.48 -1.58 -16.23
CA VAL A 20 4.41 -2.40 -16.84
C VAL A 20 4.41 -2.26 -18.36
N ALA A 21 4.54 -1.04 -18.87
CA ALA A 21 4.62 -0.78 -20.31
C ALA A 21 5.79 -1.54 -20.96
N GLN A 22 6.96 -1.54 -20.30
CA GLN A 22 8.14 -2.25 -20.82
C GLN A 22 7.91 -3.77 -20.89
N ILE A 23 7.28 -4.36 -19.87
CA ILE A 23 6.94 -5.80 -19.87
C ILE A 23 6.00 -6.10 -21.05
N LEU A 24 4.92 -5.32 -21.22
CA LEU A 24 3.95 -5.53 -22.29
C LEU A 24 4.57 -5.36 -23.69
N LYS A 25 5.42 -4.35 -23.89
CA LYS A 25 6.16 -4.13 -25.14
C LYS A 25 7.06 -5.32 -25.46
N ASN A 26 7.82 -5.80 -24.47
CA ASN A 26 8.76 -6.90 -24.67
C ASN A 26 8.05 -8.23 -24.95
N THR A 27 6.91 -8.50 -24.23
CA THR A 27 6.21 -9.77 -24.34
C THR A 27 5.36 -9.88 -25.60
N HIS A 28 4.71 -8.78 -26.00
CA HIS A 28 3.70 -8.81 -27.06
C HIS A 28 4.10 -8.03 -28.32
N GLN A 29 5.25 -7.30 -28.29
CA GLN A 29 5.73 -6.47 -29.39
C GLN A 29 4.67 -5.44 -29.87
N ILE A 30 3.93 -4.86 -28.92
CA ILE A 30 2.88 -3.86 -29.15
C ILE A 30 3.34 -2.46 -28.75
N GLU A 31 2.71 -1.45 -29.33
CA GLU A 31 2.87 -0.07 -28.89
C GLU A 31 2.12 0.15 -27.57
N VAL A 32 2.79 0.74 -26.58
CA VAL A 32 2.20 1.12 -25.29
C VAL A 32 2.53 2.58 -25.00
N LEU A 33 1.51 3.39 -24.83
CA LEU A 33 1.62 4.81 -24.46
C LEU A 33 1.19 5.03 -23.01
N LEU A 34 1.75 6.06 -22.38
CA LEU A 34 1.33 6.53 -21.07
C LEU A 34 0.59 7.86 -21.20
N GLU A 35 -0.55 7.96 -20.53
CA GLU A 35 -1.33 9.20 -20.42
C GLU A 35 -1.41 9.63 -18.96
N GLY A 36 -0.88 10.84 -18.69
CA GLY A 36 -0.68 11.35 -17.35
C GLY A 36 -1.84 12.19 -16.83
N PHE A 37 -2.48 11.77 -15.76
CA PHE A 37 -3.57 12.44 -15.06
C PHE A 37 -3.11 13.11 -13.77
N LYS A 38 -3.76 14.20 -13.38
CA LYS A 38 -3.61 14.81 -12.06
C LYS A 38 -4.86 14.46 -11.25
N THR A 39 -4.68 13.71 -10.16
CA THR A 39 -5.79 13.28 -9.33
C THR A 39 -6.12 14.28 -8.23
N LYS A 40 -7.34 14.21 -7.68
CA LYS A 40 -7.74 15.03 -6.51
C LYS A 40 -6.79 14.81 -5.33
N GLY A 41 -6.33 13.57 -5.13
CA GLY A 41 -5.35 13.26 -4.08
C GLY A 41 -3.98 13.91 -4.27
N ASP A 42 -3.61 14.26 -5.52
CA ASP A 42 -2.37 14.99 -5.82
C ASP A 42 -2.49 16.50 -5.57
N VAL A 43 -3.71 17.04 -5.53
CA VAL A 43 -3.98 18.47 -5.34
C VAL A 43 -4.24 18.80 -3.87
N LEU A 44 -4.96 17.96 -3.15
CA LEU A 44 -5.40 18.21 -1.78
C LEU A 44 -4.30 17.81 -0.77
N LEU A 45 -3.23 18.59 -0.70
CA LEU A 45 -2.11 18.32 0.21
C LEU A 45 -2.36 18.79 1.65
N ASP A 46 -3.24 19.78 1.86
CA ASP A 46 -3.40 20.47 3.14
C ASP A 46 -4.47 19.88 4.07
N SER A 47 -5.36 19.03 3.57
CA SER A 47 -6.44 18.44 4.38
C SER A 47 -6.14 16.97 4.74
N PRO A 48 -6.36 16.52 6.00
CA PRO A 48 -6.18 15.12 6.38
C PRO A 48 -6.96 14.16 5.47
N LEU A 49 -6.31 13.09 4.97
CA LEU A 49 -6.99 12.09 4.11
C LEU A 49 -8.24 11.53 4.75
N ALA A 50 -8.25 11.40 6.10
CA ALA A 50 -9.40 11.00 6.88
C ALA A 50 -10.61 11.95 6.75
N LYS A 51 -10.37 13.26 6.59
CA LYS A 51 -11.43 14.27 6.46
C LYS A 51 -11.94 14.46 5.02
N ILE A 52 -11.11 14.13 4.03
CA ILE A 52 -11.50 14.30 2.61
C ILE A 52 -12.48 13.21 2.19
N GLY A 53 -12.63 12.14 2.98
CA GLY A 53 -13.60 11.04 2.85
C GLY A 53 -13.78 10.59 1.40
N GLY A 54 -13.15 9.54 0.96
CA GLY A 54 -13.44 9.08 -0.38
C GLY A 54 -12.61 7.87 -0.80
N LYS A 55 -13.28 6.78 -1.07
CA LYS A 55 -12.75 5.68 -1.86
C LYS A 55 -12.37 6.24 -3.24
N GLY A 56 -11.18 5.93 -3.74
CA GLY A 56 -10.79 6.33 -5.10
C GLY A 56 -10.12 7.71 -5.24
N LEU A 57 -9.59 8.31 -4.18
CA LEU A 57 -8.92 9.64 -4.22
C LEU A 57 -7.75 9.70 -5.22
N PHE A 58 -7.16 8.55 -5.52
CA PHE A 58 -6.02 8.42 -6.44
C PHE A 58 -6.32 7.59 -7.69
N THR A 59 -7.54 7.04 -7.81
CA THR A 59 -7.92 6.15 -8.92
C THR A 59 -9.02 6.73 -9.80
N LYS A 60 -9.90 7.56 -9.25
CA LYS A 60 -11.14 8.00 -9.90
C LYS A 60 -10.93 8.61 -11.29
N GLU A 61 -9.99 9.52 -11.46
CA GLU A 61 -9.71 10.17 -12.73
C GLU A 61 -9.17 9.18 -13.79
N LEU A 62 -8.43 8.16 -13.34
CA LEU A 62 -7.93 7.09 -14.18
C LEU A 62 -9.07 6.14 -14.57
N GLU A 63 -9.91 5.76 -13.62
CA GLU A 63 -11.10 4.93 -13.83
C GLU A 63 -12.07 5.60 -14.83
N GLU A 64 -12.34 6.92 -14.65
CA GLU A 64 -13.17 7.68 -15.58
C GLU A 64 -12.60 7.71 -17.00
N SER A 65 -11.28 7.86 -17.17
CA SER A 65 -10.61 7.80 -18.47
C SER A 65 -10.78 6.43 -19.14
N MET A 66 -10.65 5.33 -18.37
CA MET A 66 -10.89 3.98 -18.87
C MET A 66 -12.35 3.76 -19.27
N LEU A 67 -13.30 4.23 -18.47
CA LEU A 67 -14.73 4.13 -18.78
C LEU A 67 -15.13 4.93 -20.02
N ARG A 68 -14.45 6.07 -20.29
CA ARG A 68 -14.62 6.84 -21.55
C ARG A 68 -13.84 6.25 -22.72
N LYS A 69 -13.14 5.11 -22.53
CA LYS A 69 -12.31 4.45 -23.53
C LYS A 69 -11.14 5.30 -24.05
N GLU A 70 -10.69 6.26 -23.27
CA GLU A 70 -9.50 7.08 -23.52
C GLU A 70 -8.23 6.32 -23.15
N ALA A 71 -8.32 5.47 -22.12
CA ALA A 71 -7.27 4.53 -21.71
C ALA A 71 -7.81 3.10 -21.62
N HIS A 72 -6.91 2.11 -21.61
CA HIS A 72 -7.25 0.70 -21.58
C HIS A 72 -7.00 0.08 -20.21
N LEU A 73 -5.99 0.56 -19.51
CA LEU A 73 -5.60 0.07 -18.18
C LEU A 73 -4.96 1.21 -17.37
N ALA A 74 -4.90 0.99 -16.06
CA ALA A 74 -4.18 1.83 -15.11
C ALA A 74 -3.28 0.97 -14.22
N VAL A 75 -2.16 1.54 -13.75
CA VAL A 75 -1.22 0.87 -12.87
C VAL A 75 -1.18 1.60 -11.53
N HIS A 76 -1.40 0.83 -10.47
CA HIS A 76 -1.48 1.34 -9.10
C HIS A 76 -0.55 0.59 -8.15
N SER A 77 -0.13 1.24 -7.08
CA SER A 77 0.26 0.49 -5.89
C SER A 77 -0.98 -0.24 -5.37
N LEU A 78 -0.97 -1.56 -5.31
CA LEU A 78 -2.19 -2.35 -5.01
C LEU A 78 -2.81 -2.02 -3.64
N LYS A 79 -2.01 -1.59 -2.66
CA LYS A 79 -2.48 -1.13 -1.35
C LYS A 79 -3.41 0.10 -1.40
N ASP A 80 -3.35 0.88 -2.48
CA ASP A 80 -4.15 2.09 -2.67
C ASP A 80 -5.41 1.82 -3.50
N VAL A 81 -5.58 0.58 -4.00
CA VAL A 81 -6.70 0.15 -4.84
C VAL A 81 -7.86 -0.33 -3.97
N PRO A 82 -9.06 0.23 -4.13
CA PRO A 82 -10.26 -0.21 -3.41
C PRO A 82 -10.57 -1.70 -3.62
N SER A 83 -11.34 -2.29 -2.70
CA SER A 83 -11.79 -3.68 -2.84
C SER A 83 -12.88 -3.87 -3.91
N PHE A 84 -13.55 -2.78 -4.29
CA PHE A 84 -14.63 -2.77 -5.28
C PHE A 84 -14.28 -1.85 -6.43
N PHE A 85 -14.57 -2.28 -7.65
CA PHE A 85 -14.34 -1.52 -8.88
C PHE A 85 -15.66 -1.02 -9.46
N PRO A 86 -15.65 0.11 -10.19
CA PRO A 86 -16.79 0.54 -11.00
C PRO A 86 -17.18 -0.54 -12.02
N GLN A 87 -18.47 -0.59 -12.36
CA GLN A 87 -18.95 -1.52 -13.40
C GLN A 87 -18.21 -1.27 -14.72
N GLY A 88 -17.68 -2.33 -15.31
CA GLY A 88 -16.89 -2.28 -16.54
C GLY A 88 -15.38 -2.26 -16.32
N LEU A 89 -14.91 -2.12 -15.06
CA LEU A 89 -13.50 -2.21 -14.69
C LEU A 89 -13.24 -3.43 -13.81
N VAL A 90 -12.04 -3.98 -13.90
CA VAL A 90 -11.60 -5.16 -13.13
C VAL A 90 -10.14 -5.04 -12.72
N LEU A 91 -9.76 -5.70 -11.64
CA LEU A 91 -8.36 -5.98 -11.34
C LEU A 91 -7.90 -7.11 -12.24
N ALA A 92 -7.21 -6.77 -13.32
CA ALA A 92 -6.83 -7.69 -14.37
C ALA A 92 -5.59 -8.53 -14.03
N ALA A 93 -4.67 -7.96 -13.24
CA ALA A 93 -3.46 -8.66 -12.82
C ALA A 93 -2.89 -8.07 -11.53
N VAL A 94 -2.15 -8.89 -10.80
CA VAL A 94 -1.32 -8.50 -9.66
C VAL A 94 0.12 -8.87 -9.98
N SER A 95 1.01 -7.87 -9.97
CA SER A 95 2.42 -8.09 -10.32
C SER A 95 3.15 -8.89 -9.24
N LYS A 96 4.31 -9.46 -9.61
CA LYS A 96 5.28 -9.97 -8.64
C LYS A 96 5.47 -8.94 -7.53
N ARG A 97 5.42 -9.41 -6.28
CA ARG A 97 5.48 -8.58 -5.09
C ARG A 97 6.93 -8.16 -4.81
N GLU A 98 7.18 -6.88 -4.69
CA GLU A 98 8.40 -6.33 -4.12
C GLU A 98 8.33 -6.40 -2.59
N GLN A 99 9.43 -6.16 -1.88
CA GLN A 99 9.45 -6.16 -0.42
C GLN A 99 8.30 -5.37 0.17
N SER A 100 7.47 -6.04 0.96
CA SER A 100 6.29 -5.44 1.59
C SER A 100 6.59 -4.70 2.90
N ASN A 101 7.80 -4.80 3.42
CA ASN A 101 8.24 -4.17 4.66
C ASN A 101 8.10 -2.64 4.61
N ASP A 102 7.94 -2.04 5.79
CA ASP A 102 8.20 -0.61 5.98
C ASP A 102 9.65 -0.40 6.38
N ALA A 103 10.19 0.78 6.12
CA ALA A 103 11.52 1.16 6.55
C ALA A 103 11.53 2.57 7.15
N MET A 104 12.40 2.76 8.12
CA MET A 104 12.80 4.04 8.64
C MET A 104 13.95 4.58 7.80
N LEU A 105 13.85 5.83 7.37
CA LEU A 105 14.92 6.59 6.73
C LEU A 105 15.34 7.71 7.65
N SER A 106 16.65 7.89 7.83
CA SER A 106 17.20 8.97 8.66
C SER A 106 18.51 9.51 8.08
N GLN A 107 18.83 10.76 8.42
CA GLN A 107 20.13 11.35 8.15
C GLN A 107 21.13 11.10 9.31
N ASN A 108 20.63 10.90 10.52
CA ASN A 108 21.45 10.93 11.73
C ASN A 108 21.46 9.60 12.51
N TYR A 109 20.42 8.75 12.33
CA TYR A 109 20.22 7.55 13.16
C TYR A 109 20.18 6.30 12.31
N LYS A 110 21.08 5.35 12.62
CA LYS A 110 21.25 4.14 11.78
C LYS A 110 20.14 3.11 11.93
N ASP A 111 19.48 3.06 13.09
CA ASP A 111 18.42 2.11 13.41
C ASP A 111 17.37 2.73 14.34
N PHE A 112 16.26 2.00 14.52
CA PHE A 112 15.11 2.45 15.29
C PHE A 112 15.41 2.59 16.79
N LEU A 113 16.34 1.81 17.33
CA LEU A 113 16.71 1.84 18.73
C LEU A 113 17.66 2.99 19.04
N SER A 114 18.42 3.47 18.04
CA SER A 114 19.32 4.63 18.19
C SER A 114 18.62 5.99 18.19
N LEU A 115 17.31 6.03 17.90
CA LEU A 115 16.51 7.26 17.98
C LEU A 115 16.48 7.81 19.41
N PRO A 116 16.66 9.12 19.63
CA PRO A 116 16.55 9.73 20.95
C PRO A 116 15.11 9.66 21.49
N LYS A 117 14.96 9.85 22.80
CA LYS A 117 13.65 9.99 23.42
C LYS A 117 12.97 11.25 22.87
N GLY A 118 11.69 11.11 22.48
CA GLY A 118 10.91 12.18 21.86
C GLY A 118 11.27 12.46 20.41
N ALA A 119 11.97 11.54 19.71
CA ALA A 119 12.32 11.71 18.30
C ALA A 119 11.08 11.96 17.42
N LYS A 120 11.21 12.91 16.49
CA LYS A 120 10.17 13.31 15.54
C LYS A 120 10.13 12.37 14.34
N ILE A 121 9.09 11.56 14.25
CA ILE A 121 8.92 10.58 13.18
C ILE A 121 7.83 11.00 12.20
N GLY A 122 8.22 11.22 10.94
CA GLY A 122 7.31 11.64 9.87
C GLY A 122 6.50 10.48 9.27
N THR A 123 5.18 10.47 9.50
CA THR A 123 4.23 9.57 8.79
C THR A 123 2.81 10.09 8.91
N THR A 124 1.99 9.92 7.84
CA THR A 124 0.54 10.14 7.88
C THR A 124 -0.23 8.82 8.06
N SER A 125 0.45 7.68 8.04
CA SER A 125 -0.20 6.38 8.16
C SER A 125 -0.57 6.08 9.60
N VAL A 126 -1.87 6.01 9.89
CA VAL A 126 -2.39 5.66 11.22
C VAL A 126 -1.95 4.26 11.64
N ARG A 127 -1.87 3.32 10.69
CA ARG A 127 -1.32 1.98 10.91
C ARG A 127 0.13 2.02 11.42
N ARG A 128 0.98 2.85 10.78
CA ARG A 128 2.38 3.01 11.22
C ARG A 128 2.45 3.69 12.57
N LYS A 129 1.71 4.78 12.76
CA LYS A 129 1.64 5.51 14.04
C LYS A 129 1.30 4.57 15.19
N MET A 130 0.21 3.79 15.06
CA MET A 130 -0.21 2.83 16.07
C MET A 130 0.91 1.86 16.47
N GLN A 131 1.56 1.24 15.47
CA GLN A 131 2.58 0.22 15.74
C GLN A 131 3.90 0.82 16.24
N LEU A 132 4.30 2.00 15.75
CA LEU A 132 5.48 2.72 16.26
C LEU A 132 5.31 3.12 17.72
N LEU A 133 4.14 3.65 18.09
CA LEU A 133 3.85 4.01 19.49
C LEU A 133 3.70 2.80 20.41
N LEU A 134 3.28 1.65 19.88
CA LEU A 134 3.31 0.38 20.62
C LEU A 134 4.75 -0.06 20.93
N LEU A 135 5.70 0.14 20.01
CA LEU A 135 7.11 -0.20 20.20
C LEU A 135 7.86 0.84 21.04
N ARG A 136 7.59 2.11 20.80
CA ARG A 136 8.25 3.26 21.41
C ARG A 136 7.23 4.37 21.73
N PRO A 137 6.56 4.31 22.91
CA PRO A 137 5.53 5.28 23.30
C PRO A 137 6.05 6.72 23.48
N ASP A 138 7.35 6.87 23.59
CA ASP A 138 8.03 8.15 23.76
C ASP A 138 8.21 8.93 22.46
N LEU A 139 7.93 8.35 21.29
CA LEU A 139 8.12 9.01 20.00
C LEU A 139 7.06 10.08 19.71
N GLU A 140 7.48 11.17 19.06
CA GLU A 140 6.59 12.20 18.53
C GLU A 140 6.24 11.87 17.06
N ILE A 141 5.02 11.39 16.80
CA ILE A 141 4.59 11.05 15.44
C ILE A 141 3.94 12.26 14.79
N ILE A 142 4.61 12.81 13.77
CA ILE A 142 4.20 14.02 13.06
C ILE A 142 3.70 13.67 11.66
N SER A 143 2.63 14.36 11.23
CA SER A 143 2.06 14.18 9.89
C SER A 143 3.05 14.59 8.79
N LEU A 144 3.41 13.66 7.91
CA LEU A 144 4.30 13.88 6.77
C LEU A 144 3.56 13.65 5.46
N ARG A 145 3.28 14.72 4.74
CA ARG A 145 2.60 14.72 3.46
C ARG A 145 3.50 15.06 2.29
N GLY A 146 2.99 14.79 1.09
CA GLY A 146 3.66 14.97 -0.18
C GLY A 146 3.97 13.64 -0.88
N ASN A 147 4.50 13.73 -2.07
CA ASN A 147 5.05 12.57 -2.78
C ASN A 147 6.35 12.09 -2.10
N VAL A 148 6.88 10.96 -2.53
CA VAL A 148 8.04 10.35 -1.85
C VAL A 148 9.24 11.27 -1.87
N ASN A 149 9.51 11.97 -2.97
CA ASN A 149 10.65 12.89 -3.07
C ASN A 149 10.52 14.08 -2.12
N SER A 150 9.35 14.72 -2.06
CA SER A 150 9.14 15.84 -1.15
C SER A 150 9.28 15.44 0.32
N ARG A 151 8.97 14.17 0.66
CA ARG A 151 9.21 13.63 2.01
C ARG A 151 10.70 13.45 2.31
N ILE A 152 11.48 13.00 1.31
CA ILE A 152 12.94 12.90 1.44
C ILE A 152 13.56 14.30 1.61
N GLU A 153 13.10 15.30 0.86
CA GLU A 153 13.61 16.67 1.01
C GLU A 153 13.34 17.24 2.43
N LYS A 154 12.14 17.00 2.98
CA LYS A 154 11.83 17.37 4.36
C LYS A 154 12.74 16.69 5.39
N LEU A 155 13.08 15.41 5.16
CA LEU A 155 14.04 14.69 5.99
C LEU A 155 15.44 15.32 5.89
N LYS A 156 15.92 15.63 4.68
CA LYS A 156 17.21 16.29 4.45
C LYS A 156 17.29 17.67 5.09
N ASN A 157 16.17 18.38 5.16
CA ASN A 157 16.05 19.67 5.82
C ASN A 157 15.95 19.56 7.36
N ASN A 158 16.10 18.37 7.93
CA ASN A 158 16.00 18.10 9.37
C ASN A 158 14.64 18.50 10.01
N GLU A 159 13.55 18.48 9.21
CA GLU A 159 12.21 18.69 9.76
C GLU A 159 11.76 17.48 10.62
N PHE A 160 12.40 16.33 10.43
CA PHE A 160 12.16 15.05 11.13
C PHE A 160 13.49 14.36 11.45
N ASP A 161 13.53 13.65 12.58
CA ASP A 161 14.64 12.76 12.92
C ASP A 161 14.66 11.52 12.03
N ALA A 162 13.47 11.04 11.67
CA ALA A 162 13.29 9.96 10.72
C ALA A 162 11.92 10.04 10.03
N ILE A 163 11.78 9.36 8.89
CA ILE A 163 10.51 9.19 8.19
C ILE A 163 10.27 7.70 7.89
N ILE A 164 9.00 7.29 7.79
CA ILE A 164 8.66 5.89 7.48
C ILE A 164 8.07 5.77 6.08
N LEU A 165 8.73 4.97 5.25
CA LEU A 165 8.30 4.68 3.88
C LEU A 165 8.17 3.16 3.66
N ALA A 166 7.50 2.75 2.58
CA ALA A 166 7.47 1.36 2.16
C ALA A 166 8.74 1.03 1.35
N MET A 167 9.40 -0.10 1.65
CA MET A 167 10.61 -0.56 0.96
C MET A 167 10.44 -0.62 -0.54
N ALA A 168 9.30 -1.08 -1.04
CA ALA A 168 9.01 -1.12 -2.47
C ALA A 168 9.15 0.26 -3.16
N GLY A 169 8.71 1.34 -2.49
CA GLY A 169 8.87 2.70 -3.02
C GLY A 169 10.32 3.18 -2.99
N ILE A 170 11.04 2.86 -1.92
CA ILE A 170 12.46 3.19 -1.75
C ILE A 170 13.27 2.54 -2.86
N LYS A 171 13.09 1.23 -3.09
CA LYS A 171 13.81 0.47 -4.11
C LYS A 171 13.50 0.95 -5.53
N ARG A 172 12.21 1.12 -5.85
CA ARG A 172 11.78 1.55 -7.20
C ARG A 172 12.36 2.90 -7.62
N LEU A 173 12.59 3.79 -6.66
CA LEU A 173 13.13 5.14 -6.92
C LEU A 173 14.60 5.30 -6.47
N ASN A 174 15.28 4.23 -6.02
CA ASN A 174 16.67 4.26 -5.51
C ASN A 174 16.87 5.34 -4.42
N LEU A 175 15.91 5.46 -3.49
CA LEU A 175 15.92 6.50 -2.46
C LEU A 175 16.88 6.17 -1.30
N ASP A 176 17.25 4.91 -1.15
CA ASP A 176 18.30 4.45 -0.24
C ASP A 176 19.63 5.20 -0.45
N LYS A 177 19.92 5.58 -1.70
CA LYS A 177 21.11 6.37 -2.06
C LYS A 177 21.02 7.86 -1.71
N GLN A 178 19.86 8.32 -1.28
CA GLN A 178 19.60 9.74 -1.01
C GLN A 178 19.59 10.08 0.48
N VAL A 179 19.73 9.08 1.35
CA VAL A 179 19.75 9.21 2.82
C VAL A 179 20.93 8.46 3.39
N ASN A 180 21.38 8.83 4.58
CA ASN A 180 22.53 8.19 5.20
C ASN A 180 22.20 6.81 5.77
N PHE A 181 20.98 6.62 6.27
CA PHE A 181 20.58 5.38 6.93
C PHE A 181 19.18 4.93 6.51
N VAL A 182 19.06 3.63 6.27
CA VAL A 182 17.81 2.94 6.03
C VAL A 182 17.75 1.75 6.97
N TYR A 183 16.77 1.73 7.87
CA TYR A 183 16.48 0.61 8.74
C TYR A 183 15.19 -0.07 8.30
N GLU A 184 15.27 -1.31 7.87
CA GLU A 184 14.12 -2.10 7.44
C GLU A 184 13.50 -2.79 8.66
N PHE A 185 12.23 -2.48 8.95
CA PHE A 185 11.49 -3.20 9.97
C PHE A 185 11.18 -4.63 9.50
N SER A 186 11.32 -5.60 10.39
CA SER A 186 10.74 -6.91 10.17
C SER A 186 9.21 -6.83 10.11
N LYS A 187 8.57 -7.79 9.45
CA LYS A 187 7.09 -7.86 9.38
C LYS A 187 6.44 -8.18 10.72
N ASP A 188 7.19 -8.63 11.71
CA ASP A 188 6.74 -8.87 13.08
C ASP A 188 6.81 -7.60 13.95
N GLU A 189 7.75 -6.68 13.66
CA GLU A 189 7.84 -5.36 14.29
C GLU A 189 6.79 -4.40 13.73
N LEU A 190 6.68 -4.32 12.41
CA LEU A 190 5.77 -3.38 11.74
C LEU A 190 5.00 -4.12 10.64
N ILE A 191 3.81 -4.65 10.97
CA ILE A 191 2.97 -5.38 10.03
C ILE A 191 2.54 -4.43 8.89
N PRO A 192 2.83 -4.78 7.62
CA PRO A 192 2.57 -3.94 6.46
C PRO A 192 1.10 -3.58 6.23
N ALA A 193 0.86 -2.63 5.34
CA ALA A 193 -0.48 -2.44 4.77
C ALA A 193 -0.84 -3.61 3.84
N ALA A 194 -2.13 -3.94 3.76
CA ALA A 194 -2.61 -4.94 2.81
C ALA A 194 -2.10 -4.63 1.39
N SER A 195 -1.60 -5.65 0.71
CA SER A 195 -1.09 -5.59 -0.66
C SER A 195 0.13 -4.67 -0.86
N GLN A 196 0.80 -4.21 0.20
CA GLN A 196 2.01 -3.42 0.08
C GLN A 196 3.09 -4.19 -0.67
N GLY A 197 3.75 -3.54 -1.64
CA GLY A 197 4.79 -4.14 -2.48
C GLY A 197 4.30 -4.57 -3.87
N ALA A 198 3.04 -5.01 -4.03
CA ALA A 198 2.47 -5.40 -5.32
C ALA A 198 1.96 -4.19 -6.12
N LEU A 199 1.99 -4.32 -7.46
CA LEU A 199 1.24 -3.45 -8.36
C LEU A 199 -0.10 -4.12 -8.70
N GLY A 200 -1.15 -3.32 -8.70
CA GLY A 200 -2.46 -3.70 -9.25
C GLY A 200 -2.62 -3.12 -10.65
N ILE A 201 -2.94 -3.97 -11.59
CA ILE A 201 -3.24 -3.58 -12.95
C ILE A 201 -4.77 -3.62 -13.11
N GLU A 202 -5.36 -2.43 -13.08
CA GLU A 202 -6.78 -2.23 -13.35
C GLU A 202 -6.99 -2.08 -14.86
N SER A 203 -8.08 -2.61 -15.39
CA SER A 203 -8.36 -2.59 -16.82
C SER A 203 -9.85 -2.54 -17.10
N ILE A 204 -10.20 -2.05 -18.29
CA ILE A 204 -11.53 -2.30 -18.85
C ILE A 204 -11.75 -3.81 -18.97
N ASN A 205 -12.99 -4.24 -18.76
CA ASN A 205 -13.37 -5.66 -18.86
C ASN A 205 -13.53 -6.06 -20.33
N ASP A 206 -12.40 -6.11 -21.06
CA ASP A 206 -12.31 -6.52 -22.47
C ASP A 206 -11.44 -7.78 -22.57
N GLU A 207 -11.98 -8.85 -23.16
CA GLU A 207 -11.33 -10.16 -23.20
C GLU A 207 -9.97 -10.14 -23.91
N LYS A 208 -9.81 -9.34 -24.97
CA LYS A 208 -8.56 -9.22 -25.73
C LYS A 208 -7.49 -8.55 -24.87
N ILE A 209 -7.85 -7.50 -24.13
CA ILE A 209 -6.95 -6.77 -23.24
C ILE A 209 -6.58 -7.66 -22.05
N LEU A 210 -7.56 -8.29 -21.40
CA LEU A 210 -7.32 -9.20 -20.28
C LEU A 210 -6.36 -10.34 -20.64
N LYS A 211 -6.46 -10.88 -21.86
CA LYS A 211 -5.53 -11.91 -22.35
C LYS A 211 -4.09 -11.40 -22.44
N LEU A 212 -3.89 -10.16 -22.88
CA LEU A 212 -2.55 -9.54 -22.93
C LEU A 212 -1.98 -9.30 -21.53
N LEU A 213 -2.82 -8.91 -20.56
CA LEU A 213 -2.40 -8.59 -19.21
C LEU A 213 -2.04 -9.81 -18.36
N LYS A 214 -2.39 -11.03 -18.79
CA LYS A 214 -2.05 -12.26 -18.05
C LYS A 214 -0.56 -12.42 -17.76
N CYS A 215 0.33 -11.95 -18.63
CA CYS A 215 1.78 -12.02 -18.45
C CYS A 215 2.30 -11.17 -17.27
N LEU A 216 1.47 -10.26 -16.76
CA LEU A 216 1.80 -9.41 -15.62
C LEU A 216 1.43 -10.06 -14.29
N ASN A 217 0.62 -11.13 -14.31
CA ASN A 217 0.11 -11.76 -13.11
C ASN A 217 1.14 -12.69 -12.46
N ASP A 218 1.32 -12.55 -11.16
CA ASP A 218 2.12 -13.44 -10.33
C ASP A 218 1.20 -14.20 -9.37
N GLU A 219 1.18 -15.55 -9.48
CA GLU A 219 0.26 -16.38 -8.72
C GLU A 219 0.51 -16.31 -7.21
N ASN A 220 1.77 -16.22 -6.78
CA ASN A 220 2.10 -16.15 -5.36
C ASN A 220 1.65 -14.81 -4.77
N ALA A 221 1.94 -13.71 -5.47
CA ALA A 221 1.48 -12.39 -5.06
C ALA A 221 -0.06 -12.31 -5.04
N LEU A 222 -0.74 -12.97 -6.00
CA LEU A 222 -2.20 -13.04 -6.03
C LEU A 222 -2.75 -13.78 -4.79
N ILE A 223 -2.16 -14.93 -4.42
CA ILE A 223 -2.55 -15.68 -3.22
C ILE A 223 -2.36 -14.83 -1.97
N GLU A 224 -1.17 -14.27 -1.77
CA GLU A 224 -0.85 -13.44 -0.61
C GLU A 224 -1.80 -12.23 -0.49
N THR A 225 -1.95 -11.48 -1.58
CA THR A 225 -2.77 -10.26 -1.57
C THR A 225 -4.27 -10.55 -1.53
N SER A 226 -4.74 -11.72 -1.97
CA SER A 226 -6.16 -12.10 -1.84
C SER A 226 -6.54 -12.26 -0.37
N ILE A 227 -5.75 -12.99 0.44
CA ILE A 227 -5.95 -13.10 1.88
C ILE A 227 -6.03 -11.72 2.54
N GLU A 228 -5.07 -10.85 2.21
CA GLU A 228 -4.98 -9.52 2.80
C GLU A 228 -6.18 -8.65 2.40
N ARG A 229 -6.61 -8.70 1.15
CA ARG A 229 -7.76 -7.93 0.64
C ARG A 229 -9.09 -8.45 1.18
N GLU A 230 -9.27 -9.78 1.30
CA GLU A 230 -10.44 -10.37 1.96
C GLU A 230 -10.59 -9.88 3.41
N PHE A 231 -9.48 -9.85 4.16
CA PHE A 231 -9.47 -9.36 5.53
C PHE A 231 -9.91 -7.90 5.64
N ILE A 232 -9.32 -7.02 4.81
CA ILE A 232 -9.67 -5.59 4.79
C ILE A 232 -11.12 -5.37 4.33
N ALA A 233 -11.59 -6.10 3.31
CA ALA A 233 -12.94 -5.98 2.78
C ALA A 233 -13.98 -6.38 3.84
N THR A 234 -13.74 -7.46 4.56
CA THR A 234 -14.67 -7.98 5.59
C THR A 234 -14.75 -7.06 6.81
N LEU A 235 -13.65 -6.41 7.19
CA LEU A 235 -13.64 -5.40 8.24
C LEU A 235 -14.24 -4.06 7.80
N GLU A 236 -14.57 -3.91 6.50
CA GLU A 236 -14.96 -2.63 5.90
C GLU A 236 -13.89 -1.54 6.09
N GLY A 237 -12.64 -1.99 6.29
CA GLY A 237 -11.50 -1.13 6.51
C GLY A 237 -11.05 -0.41 5.24
N GLY A 238 -10.54 0.81 5.40
CA GLY A 238 -9.92 1.60 4.33
C GLY A 238 -8.48 1.98 4.68
N CYS A 239 -7.83 2.75 3.80
CA CYS A 239 -6.46 3.24 4.05
C CYS A 239 -6.33 4.19 5.25
N GLN A 240 -7.45 4.57 5.88
CA GLN A 240 -7.53 5.57 6.93
C GLN A 240 -7.61 4.96 8.34
N VAL A 241 -7.76 3.64 8.45
CA VAL A 241 -7.87 2.96 9.74
C VAL A 241 -6.56 2.26 10.12
N PRO A 242 -6.30 2.10 11.43
CA PRO A 242 -5.07 1.50 11.93
C PRO A 242 -5.09 -0.04 11.79
N ILE A 243 -5.08 -0.52 10.55
CA ILE A 243 -5.06 -1.96 10.22
C ILE A 243 -3.79 -2.30 9.46
N GLY A 244 -3.08 -3.33 9.89
CA GLY A 244 -2.01 -4.00 9.18
C GLY A 244 -2.35 -5.46 8.94
N ILE A 245 -2.02 -5.96 7.75
CA ILE A 245 -2.08 -7.38 7.44
C ILE A 245 -1.03 -7.74 6.39
N ASN A 246 -0.38 -8.87 6.57
CA ASN A 246 0.57 -9.41 5.63
C ASN A 246 0.45 -10.93 5.57
N ALA A 247 0.27 -11.47 4.39
CA ALA A 247 0.46 -12.86 4.07
C ALA A 247 1.80 -13.03 3.34
N GLU A 248 2.54 -14.06 3.69
CA GLU A 248 3.86 -14.34 3.14
C GLU A 248 3.98 -15.83 2.85
N LEU A 249 4.12 -16.17 1.57
CA LEU A 249 4.29 -17.55 1.14
C LEU A 249 5.70 -18.04 1.46
N LEU A 250 5.80 -19.11 2.21
CA LEU A 250 7.03 -19.77 2.67
C LEU A 250 6.99 -21.25 2.25
N GLY A 251 7.35 -21.54 1.00
CA GLY A 251 7.20 -22.88 0.44
C GLY A 251 5.72 -23.26 0.29
N ASP A 252 5.30 -24.32 0.98
CA ASP A 252 3.92 -24.82 0.96
C ASP A 252 3.03 -24.24 2.08
N GLU A 253 3.54 -23.32 2.86
CA GLU A 253 2.83 -22.66 3.94
C GLU A 253 2.78 -21.15 3.73
N ILE A 254 1.79 -20.49 4.33
CA ILE A 254 1.63 -19.05 4.33
C ILE A 254 1.63 -18.55 5.76
N CYS A 255 2.56 -17.65 6.08
CA CYS A 255 2.57 -16.92 7.33
C CYS A 255 1.66 -15.70 7.22
N VAL A 256 0.54 -15.68 7.93
CA VAL A 256 -0.39 -14.56 7.98
C VAL A 256 -0.23 -13.81 9.28
N ARG A 257 0.02 -12.49 9.19
CA ARG A 257 0.14 -11.58 10.34
C ARG A 257 -0.94 -10.51 10.22
N ALA A 258 -1.69 -10.26 11.27
CA ALA A 258 -2.71 -9.21 11.29
C ALA A 258 -2.64 -8.40 12.57
N VAL A 259 -2.92 -7.10 12.48
CA VAL A 259 -3.02 -6.17 13.61
C VAL A 259 -4.03 -5.08 13.31
N LEU A 260 -4.81 -4.70 14.29
CA LEU A 260 -5.58 -3.47 14.30
C LEU A 260 -5.69 -2.93 15.73
N GLY A 261 -5.97 -1.63 15.87
CA GLY A 261 -6.06 -1.06 17.21
C GLY A 261 -6.32 0.44 17.23
N LEU A 262 -6.06 1.08 18.35
CA LEU A 262 -6.18 2.52 18.51
C LEU A 262 -4.94 3.23 17.96
N PRO A 263 -5.07 4.46 17.41
CA PRO A 263 -3.97 5.21 16.81
C PRO A 263 -2.78 5.49 17.74
N ASP A 264 -3.02 5.50 19.05
CA ASP A 264 -2.01 5.69 20.08
C ASP A 264 -1.32 4.39 20.54
N GLY A 265 -1.72 3.24 20.00
CA GLY A 265 -1.19 1.93 20.37
C GLY A 265 -1.68 1.38 21.71
N SER A 266 -2.56 2.09 22.44
CA SER A 266 -3.01 1.70 23.79
C SER A 266 -3.85 0.43 23.84
N LYS A 267 -4.52 0.09 22.75
CA LYS A 267 -5.31 -1.15 22.61
C LYS A 267 -5.19 -1.69 21.20
N ILE A 268 -4.78 -2.95 21.08
CA ILE A 268 -4.64 -3.66 19.81
C ILE A 268 -5.28 -5.04 19.85
N LEU A 269 -5.65 -5.53 18.69
CA LEU A 269 -5.86 -6.95 18.40
C LEU A 269 -4.76 -7.38 17.43
N LYS A 270 -4.06 -8.45 17.73
CA LYS A 270 -2.95 -8.97 16.91
C LYS A 270 -3.05 -10.48 16.82
N ASP A 271 -2.72 -11.04 15.65
CA ASP A 271 -2.70 -12.48 15.40
C ASP A 271 -1.57 -12.81 14.42
N LYS A 272 -1.01 -14.02 14.55
CA LYS A 272 -0.02 -14.58 13.63
C LYS A 272 -0.26 -16.08 13.50
N ARG A 273 -0.45 -16.55 12.26
CA ARG A 273 -0.75 -17.96 11.97
C ARG A 273 0.04 -18.47 10.78
N MET A 274 0.30 -19.77 10.82
CA MET A 274 0.74 -20.53 9.64
C MET A 274 -0.46 -21.30 9.10
N ILE A 275 -0.68 -21.25 7.80
CA ILE A 275 -1.69 -22.03 7.09
C ILE A 275 -1.06 -22.73 5.89
N LYS A 276 -1.65 -23.82 5.43
CA LYS A 276 -1.22 -24.47 4.19
C LYS A 276 -1.58 -23.59 2.98
N LYS A 277 -0.74 -23.59 1.96
CA LYS A 277 -0.99 -22.83 0.71
C LYS A 277 -2.36 -23.09 0.13
N ASN A 278 -2.84 -24.34 0.16
CA ASN A 278 -4.12 -24.74 -0.40
C ASN A 278 -5.35 -24.19 0.37
N ASP A 279 -5.16 -23.74 1.60
CA ASP A 279 -6.23 -23.28 2.48
C ASP A 279 -6.40 -21.74 2.42
N PHE A 280 -5.78 -21.09 1.44
CA PHE A 280 -5.76 -19.61 1.37
C PHE A 280 -7.13 -18.98 1.07
N LYS A 281 -7.99 -19.68 0.29
CA LYS A 281 -9.29 -19.13 -0.15
C LYS A 281 -10.24 -18.93 1.02
N GLY A 282 -10.75 -17.71 1.18
CA GLY A 282 -11.65 -17.35 2.27
C GLY A 282 -10.99 -17.26 3.64
N PHE A 283 -9.67 -17.49 3.74
CA PHE A 283 -8.97 -17.42 5.02
C PHE A 283 -8.96 -15.98 5.57
N GLY A 284 -8.73 -14.98 4.71
CA GLY A 284 -8.76 -13.58 5.09
C GLY A 284 -10.11 -13.16 5.67
N GLU A 285 -11.19 -13.60 5.04
CA GLU A 285 -12.56 -13.38 5.53
C GLU A 285 -12.81 -14.05 6.89
N SER A 286 -12.39 -15.32 7.05
CA SER A 286 -12.52 -16.06 8.30
C SER A 286 -11.77 -15.38 9.44
N LEU A 287 -10.51 -15.00 9.21
CA LEU A 287 -9.71 -14.28 10.20
C LEU A 287 -10.34 -12.94 10.59
N ALA A 288 -10.89 -12.20 9.63
CA ALA A 288 -11.58 -10.94 9.90
C ALA A 288 -12.83 -11.14 10.77
N LYS A 289 -13.61 -12.19 10.53
CA LYS A 289 -14.77 -12.56 11.35
C LYS A 289 -14.38 -12.86 12.81
N GLU A 290 -13.24 -13.55 13.02
CA GLU A 290 -12.71 -13.77 14.35
C GLU A 290 -12.29 -12.47 15.05
N PHE A 291 -11.68 -11.53 14.30
CA PHE A 291 -11.36 -10.20 14.83
C PHE A 291 -12.64 -9.41 15.19
N ILE A 292 -13.70 -9.50 14.36
CA ILE A 292 -15.00 -8.89 14.65
C ILE A 292 -15.58 -9.47 15.95
N ALA A 293 -15.54 -10.79 16.13
CA ALA A 293 -16.00 -11.43 17.36
C ALA A 293 -15.20 -11.01 18.61
N LYS A 294 -13.95 -10.55 18.44
CA LYS A 294 -13.09 -9.99 19.49
C LYS A 294 -13.29 -8.46 19.68
N GLY A 295 -14.27 -7.84 19.02
CA GLY A 295 -14.60 -6.41 19.16
C GLY A 295 -13.83 -5.49 18.20
N ALA A 296 -13.40 -5.99 17.03
CA ALA A 296 -12.66 -5.17 16.05
C ALA A 296 -13.48 -3.98 15.53
N LYS A 297 -14.79 -4.16 15.27
CA LYS A 297 -15.64 -3.06 14.74
C LYS A 297 -15.76 -1.90 15.72
N GLU A 298 -15.98 -2.18 17.00
CA GLU A 298 -16.02 -1.17 18.07
C GLU A 298 -14.68 -0.45 18.22
N LEU A 299 -13.59 -1.23 18.14
CA LEU A 299 -12.24 -0.67 18.24
C LEU A 299 -11.90 0.25 17.07
N LEU A 300 -12.28 -0.11 15.84
CA LEU A 300 -12.11 0.72 14.65
C LEU A 300 -12.97 1.98 14.70
N LYS A 301 -14.24 1.88 15.10
CA LYS A 301 -15.11 3.04 15.29
C LYS A 301 -14.53 4.03 16.30
N LYS A 302 -13.98 3.52 17.43
CA LYS A 302 -13.27 4.36 18.39
C LYS A 302 -12.01 4.98 17.78
N ALA A 303 -11.25 4.22 17.00
CA ALA A 303 -10.06 4.74 16.34
C ALA A 303 -10.37 5.89 15.38
N GLU A 304 -11.45 5.80 14.61
CA GLU A 304 -11.92 6.88 13.72
C GLU A 304 -12.25 8.17 14.49
N SER A 305 -12.84 8.08 15.69
CA SER A 305 -13.14 9.25 16.52
C SER A 305 -11.91 9.93 17.13
N MET A 306 -10.73 9.29 17.06
CA MET A 306 -9.44 9.81 17.54
C MET A 306 -8.61 10.49 16.44
N LEU A 307 -9.09 10.52 15.17
CA LEU A 307 -8.39 11.08 14.01
C LEU A 307 -8.94 12.46 13.64
#